data_f1db36f28f6896d83324efb1cbb24b71
#
_entry.id   f1db36f28f6896d83324efb1cbb24b71
#
_cell.length_a   1.000
_cell.length_b   1.000
_cell.length_c   1.000
_cell.angle_alpha   90.00
_cell.angle_beta   90.00
_cell.angle_gamma   90.00
#
_symmetry.space_group_name_H-M   'P 1'
#
loop_
_entity.id
_entity.type
_entity.pdbx_description
1 polymer ?
#
loop_
_entity_poly.entity_id
_entity_poly.type
_entity_poly.pdbx_seq_one_letter_code
_entity_poly.pdbx_strand_id
1 'polypeptide(L)'
;MVAGRLGNGDKKGLALAAGSAQRAGMMDKRRVVIVGGGAAGFFAAIACAEQLGAAGDVTIYEATAHPLAKVRVSGGGRCNVTHACFEPRELVKKYPRGGRELMGAFHKFQPREMVAWLAERGVETKTEADGRMFPVTDDSATIVDCLTRAAAAGVKVITSMGVRKAERAGASGAGDFWVTLTDNSGVRCERLLLATGGNKSSAGLMIAESLGHTIEPPVPSLFTFHIDDARLIGLSGVSVENAVVTVAGTKLKTDGPLLITHWGASGPAILKLSAWGARELAEVNYEFLLNVNWTGTHTRESLVKELLAVRDKNPKKQIATWSPLAMPQRLWERLVVSAGIAATTVWAQVGNAALGTLATQLTAAELKVVGKSLFKDEFVTCGGVKLAEVDFKTMESRVCARLHFAGEVLDIDGVTGGFNFQSAWTTGWLAGQGMAGSTA
;
A
#
# COMPACT_ATOMS: atom_id res chain seq x y z
N MET A 1 -34.04 -52.22 71.62
CA MET A 1 -32.68 -52.13 71.05
C MET A 1 -32.72 -52.61 69.61
N VAL A 2 -32.85 -51.69 68.61
CA VAL A 2 -32.52 -52.00 67.21
C VAL A 2 -32.01 -50.71 66.62
N ALA A 3 -30.76 -50.67 66.21
CA ALA A 3 -30.09 -49.55 65.58
C ALA A 3 -30.31 -49.70 64.05
N GLY A 4 -30.96 -48.71 63.40
CA GLY A 4 -31.09 -48.62 61.96
C GLY A 4 -29.92 -47.92 61.33
N ARG A 5 -29.21 -48.57 60.36
CA ARG A 5 -28.19 -47.98 59.49
C ARG A 5 -28.89 -47.10 58.44
N LEU A 6 -28.55 -45.81 58.38
CA LEU A 6 -28.89 -44.94 57.27
C LEU A 6 -27.81 -45.00 56.17
N GLY A 7 -28.25 -45.15 54.96
CA GLY A 7 -27.42 -45.49 53.80
C GLY A 7 -26.65 -44.29 53.21
N ASN A 8 -25.48 -44.66 52.64
CA ASN A 8 -24.44 -43.80 52.03
C ASN A 8 -24.69 -43.57 50.53
N GLY A 9 -25.97 -43.20 50.15
CA GLY A 9 -26.37 -43.13 48.76
C GLY A 9 -26.36 -41.73 48.10
N ASP A 10 -26.43 -40.62 48.86
CA ASP A 10 -26.80 -39.32 48.31
C ASP A 10 -25.62 -38.35 47.98
N LYS A 11 -24.38 -38.71 48.34
CA LYS A 11 -23.22 -37.83 48.09
C LYS A 11 -22.61 -37.92 46.68
N LYS A 12 -22.87 -38.98 45.90
CA LYS A 12 -22.37 -39.12 44.54
C LYS A 12 -23.25 -38.42 43.48
N GLY A 13 -24.52 -38.24 43.72
CA GLY A 13 -25.45 -37.55 42.83
C GLY A 13 -25.25 -36.03 42.77
N LEU A 14 -24.90 -35.38 43.89
CA LEU A 14 -24.64 -33.94 43.96
C LEU A 14 -23.30 -33.55 43.33
N ALA A 15 -22.30 -34.39 43.34
CA ALA A 15 -20.99 -34.08 42.74
C ALA A 15 -21.01 -34.18 41.20
N LEU A 16 -21.86 -35.06 40.64
CA LEU A 16 -22.04 -35.16 39.18
C LEU A 16 -22.91 -34.03 38.60
N ALA A 17 -23.88 -33.52 39.33
CA ALA A 17 -24.72 -32.40 38.95
C ALA A 17 -23.96 -31.05 38.99
N ALA A 18 -23.07 -30.85 39.98
CA ALA A 18 -22.24 -29.64 40.05
C ALA A 18 -21.16 -29.60 38.95
N GLY A 19 -20.63 -30.75 38.52
CA GLY A 19 -19.65 -30.83 37.41
C GLY A 19 -20.27 -30.61 36.03
N SER A 20 -21.56 -30.91 35.82
CA SER A 20 -22.29 -30.66 34.59
C SER A 20 -22.76 -29.22 34.48
N ALA A 21 -23.15 -28.57 35.59
CA ALA A 21 -23.54 -27.15 35.60
C ALA A 21 -22.34 -26.22 35.36
N GLN A 22 -21.13 -26.59 35.82
CA GLN A 22 -19.92 -25.80 35.58
C GLN A 22 -19.38 -25.92 34.15
N ARG A 23 -19.75 -26.97 33.38
CA ARG A 23 -19.43 -27.12 31.94
C ARG A 23 -20.45 -26.46 31.02
N ALA A 24 -21.65 -26.19 31.48
CA ALA A 24 -22.71 -25.54 30.67
C ALA A 24 -22.56 -24.00 30.58
N GLY A 25 -21.60 -23.38 31.28
CA GLY A 25 -21.37 -21.94 31.30
C GLY A 25 -20.15 -21.42 30.50
N MET A 26 -19.31 -22.28 29.95
CA MET A 26 -18.24 -21.87 29.02
C MET A 26 -18.78 -21.91 27.59
N MET A 27 -19.36 -20.81 27.13
CA MET A 27 -19.54 -20.62 25.69
C MET A 27 -18.17 -20.83 25.02
N ASP A 28 -18.10 -21.81 24.11
CA ASP A 28 -16.86 -22.11 23.36
C ASP A 28 -16.55 -20.86 22.52
N LYS A 29 -15.49 -20.13 22.92
CA LYS A 29 -15.12 -18.86 22.26
C LYS A 29 -14.70 -19.13 20.85
N ARG A 30 -15.21 -18.34 19.89
CA ARG A 30 -14.76 -18.39 18.51
C ARG A 30 -13.29 -18.00 18.43
N ARG A 31 -12.43 -18.94 18.03
CA ARG A 31 -11.00 -18.74 17.90
C ARG A 31 -10.66 -18.21 16.50
N VAL A 32 -10.11 -17.00 16.47
CA VAL A 32 -9.70 -16.29 15.25
C VAL A 32 -8.20 -16.06 15.30
N VAL A 33 -7.50 -16.53 14.27
CA VAL A 33 -6.06 -16.30 14.10
C VAL A 33 -5.84 -15.36 12.94
N ILE A 34 -5.01 -14.33 13.18
CA ILE A 34 -4.61 -13.34 12.21
C ILE A 34 -3.10 -13.43 12.02
N VAL A 35 -2.66 -13.65 10.80
CA VAL A 35 -1.26 -13.75 10.42
C VAL A 35 -0.78 -12.44 9.84
N GLY A 36 0.09 -11.75 10.59
CA GLY A 36 0.64 -10.45 10.26
C GLY A 36 0.07 -9.30 11.08
N GLY A 37 0.96 -8.63 11.82
CA GLY A 37 0.69 -7.49 12.69
C GLY A 37 0.87 -6.13 11.99
N GLY A 38 0.53 -6.05 10.70
CA GLY A 38 0.50 -4.80 9.93
C GLY A 38 -0.82 -4.05 10.05
N ALA A 39 -0.98 -2.99 9.25
CA ALA A 39 -2.16 -2.14 9.22
C ALA A 39 -3.46 -2.94 9.05
N ALA A 40 -3.54 -3.80 8.03
CA ALA A 40 -4.73 -4.59 7.75
C ALA A 40 -5.03 -5.61 8.86
N GLY A 41 -3.99 -6.30 9.38
CA GLY A 41 -4.16 -7.30 10.44
C GLY A 41 -4.65 -6.70 11.75
N PHE A 42 -4.07 -5.59 12.20
CA PHE A 42 -4.54 -4.88 13.38
C PHE A 42 -5.97 -4.40 13.23
N PHE A 43 -6.29 -3.77 12.10
CA PHE A 43 -7.63 -3.23 11.90
C PHE A 43 -8.69 -4.32 11.81
N ALA A 44 -8.37 -5.46 11.16
CA ALA A 44 -9.24 -6.63 11.15
C ALA A 44 -9.44 -7.24 12.54
N ALA A 45 -8.37 -7.35 13.33
CA ALA A 45 -8.43 -7.88 14.68
C ALA A 45 -9.33 -7.04 15.57
N ILE A 46 -9.16 -5.71 15.54
CA ILE A 46 -9.98 -4.76 16.32
C ILE A 46 -11.44 -4.90 15.91
N ALA A 47 -11.76 -4.80 14.60
CA ALA A 47 -13.13 -4.90 14.11
C ALA A 47 -13.78 -6.24 14.46
N CYS A 48 -13.03 -7.34 14.41
CA CYS A 48 -13.51 -8.66 14.79
C CYS A 48 -13.76 -8.77 16.30
N ALA A 49 -12.82 -8.31 17.13
CA ALA A 49 -12.94 -8.37 18.59
C ALA A 49 -14.07 -7.48 19.11
N GLU A 50 -14.23 -6.27 18.58
CA GLU A 50 -15.34 -5.36 18.92
C GLU A 50 -16.71 -6.00 18.65
N GLN A 51 -16.85 -6.74 17.54
CA GLN A 51 -18.12 -7.38 17.19
C GLN A 51 -18.37 -8.67 17.97
N LEU A 52 -17.35 -9.49 18.23
CA LEU A 52 -17.49 -10.74 18.98
C LEU A 52 -17.63 -10.52 20.49
N GLY A 53 -17.06 -9.44 21.03
CA GLY A 53 -17.04 -9.17 22.47
C GLY A 53 -16.45 -10.36 23.23
N ALA A 54 -17.14 -10.77 24.31
CA ALA A 54 -16.71 -11.89 25.16
C ALA A 54 -16.74 -13.26 24.48
N ALA A 55 -17.45 -13.41 23.35
CA ALA A 55 -17.52 -14.66 22.58
C ALA A 55 -16.31 -14.87 21.65
N GLY A 56 -15.39 -13.90 21.54
CA GLY A 56 -14.20 -13.97 20.71
C GLY A 56 -12.93 -14.35 21.48
N ASP A 57 -12.02 -15.05 20.81
CA ASP A 57 -10.61 -15.24 21.17
C ASP A 57 -9.77 -14.89 19.93
N VAL A 58 -9.44 -13.60 19.78
CA VAL A 58 -8.77 -13.05 18.61
C VAL A 58 -7.28 -12.89 18.91
N THR A 59 -6.44 -13.54 18.09
CA THR A 59 -4.99 -13.51 18.28
C THR A 59 -4.28 -13.10 16.99
N ILE A 60 -3.40 -12.09 17.05
CA ILE A 60 -2.45 -11.72 16.00
C ILE A 60 -1.13 -12.41 16.26
N TYR A 61 -0.59 -13.08 15.23
CA TYR A 61 0.80 -13.57 15.21
C TYR A 61 1.62 -12.69 14.26
N GLU A 62 2.64 -12.02 14.79
CA GLU A 62 3.56 -11.17 14.06
C GLU A 62 4.97 -11.74 14.11
N ALA A 63 5.58 -11.92 12.94
CA ALA A 63 6.90 -12.56 12.82
C ALA A 63 8.04 -11.72 13.41
N THR A 64 7.87 -10.40 13.42
CA THR A 64 8.88 -9.44 13.90
C THR A 64 8.60 -9.01 15.36
N ALA A 65 9.58 -8.39 16.00
CA ALA A 65 9.40 -7.80 17.33
C ALA A 65 8.56 -6.52 17.30
N HIS A 66 8.43 -5.87 16.13
CA HIS A 66 7.84 -4.55 16.00
C HIS A 66 6.62 -4.59 15.05
N PRO A 67 5.40 -4.76 15.57
CA PRO A 67 4.20 -4.67 14.76
C PRO A 67 4.00 -3.24 14.23
N LEU A 68 3.16 -3.09 13.20
CA LEU A 68 2.85 -1.80 12.56
C LEU A 68 4.07 -1.08 11.96
N ALA A 69 5.15 -1.81 11.62
CA ALA A 69 6.42 -1.23 11.15
C ALA A 69 6.24 -0.30 9.93
N LYS A 70 5.45 -0.72 8.93
CA LYS A 70 5.15 0.13 7.75
C LYS A 70 4.35 1.39 8.13
N VAL A 71 3.47 1.33 9.14
CA VAL A 71 2.75 2.51 9.64
C VAL A 71 3.72 3.52 10.24
N ARG A 72 4.71 3.04 11.02
CA ARG A 72 5.74 3.89 11.65
C ARG A 72 6.57 4.68 10.65
N VAL A 73 7.03 4.04 9.57
CA VAL A 73 7.96 4.67 8.62
C VAL A 73 7.26 5.46 7.52
N SER A 74 5.97 5.22 7.31
CA SER A 74 5.22 5.81 6.21
C SER A 74 5.13 7.35 6.31
N GLY A 75 5.04 8.00 5.14
CA GLY A 75 4.93 9.45 5.07
C GLY A 75 6.10 10.20 5.72
N GLY A 76 7.29 9.59 5.75
CA GLY A 76 8.47 10.15 6.40
C GLY A 76 8.36 10.15 7.93
N GLY A 77 7.75 9.12 8.53
CA GLY A 77 7.54 9.01 9.97
C GLY A 77 6.28 9.72 10.48
N ARG A 78 5.48 10.35 9.61
CA ARG A 78 4.25 11.06 9.99
C ARG A 78 2.98 10.20 9.88
N CYS A 79 3.03 9.09 9.18
CA CYS A 79 1.91 8.23 8.77
C CYS A 79 0.89 8.96 7.87
N ASN A 80 1.03 8.82 6.56
CA ASN A 80 -0.02 9.21 5.62
C ASN A 80 -1.20 8.21 5.71
N VAL A 81 -2.14 8.50 6.60
CA VAL A 81 -3.21 7.57 7.02
C VAL A 81 -4.13 7.21 5.86
N THR A 82 -4.54 8.23 5.09
CA THR A 82 -5.49 8.11 3.98
C THR A 82 -5.41 9.35 3.09
N HIS A 83 -6.41 9.53 2.22
CA HIS A 83 -6.53 10.67 1.31
C HIS A 83 -7.93 11.26 1.39
N ALA A 84 -8.07 12.58 1.23
CA ALA A 84 -9.34 13.30 1.20
C ALA A 84 -10.13 13.06 -0.11
N CYS A 85 -10.12 11.84 -0.60
CA CYS A 85 -10.88 11.38 -1.77
C CYS A 85 -12.10 10.60 -1.26
N PHE A 86 -13.19 11.32 -0.97
CA PHE A 86 -14.38 10.78 -0.30
C PHE A 86 -15.44 10.20 -1.24
N GLU A 87 -15.21 10.25 -2.56
CA GLU A 87 -16.11 9.67 -3.54
C GLU A 87 -15.58 8.31 -4.00
N PRO A 88 -16.27 7.18 -3.75
CA PRO A 88 -15.79 5.84 -4.11
C PRO A 88 -15.42 5.70 -5.59
N ARG A 89 -16.20 6.34 -6.49
CA ARG A 89 -15.92 6.30 -7.93
C ARG A 89 -14.61 7.00 -8.33
N GLU A 90 -14.20 8.02 -7.59
CA GLU A 90 -12.92 8.71 -7.81
C GLU A 90 -11.79 8.00 -7.07
N LEU A 91 -12.10 7.44 -5.90
CA LEU A 91 -11.14 6.69 -5.08
C LEU A 91 -10.61 5.46 -5.82
N VAL A 92 -11.49 4.66 -6.45
CA VAL A 92 -11.07 3.44 -7.17
C VAL A 92 -10.16 3.73 -8.37
N LYS A 93 -10.21 4.92 -8.97
CA LYS A 93 -9.30 5.35 -10.04
C LYS A 93 -7.85 5.52 -9.57
N LYS A 94 -7.60 5.47 -8.26
CA LYS A 94 -6.26 5.56 -7.67
C LYS A 94 -5.59 4.20 -7.51
N TYR A 95 -6.27 3.12 -7.90
CA TYR A 95 -5.79 1.74 -7.80
C TYR A 95 -5.57 1.15 -9.19
N PRO A 96 -4.31 1.01 -9.64
CA PRO A 96 -3.97 0.29 -10.86
C PRO A 96 -4.51 -1.14 -10.88
N ARG A 97 -4.53 -1.85 -9.73
CA ARG A 97 -5.11 -3.19 -9.53
C ARG A 97 -6.08 -3.17 -8.36
N GLY A 98 -7.17 -3.93 -8.48
CA GLY A 98 -8.19 -4.08 -7.44
C GLY A 98 -9.20 -2.92 -7.34
N GLY A 99 -9.09 -1.87 -8.16
CA GLY A 99 -10.02 -0.73 -8.09
C GLY A 99 -11.49 -1.13 -8.33
N ARG A 100 -11.73 -2.05 -9.25
CA ARG A 100 -13.09 -2.55 -9.55
C ARG A 100 -13.68 -3.32 -8.36
N GLU A 101 -12.89 -4.18 -7.75
CA GLU A 101 -13.26 -5.04 -6.63
C GLU A 101 -13.49 -4.21 -5.36
N LEU A 102 -12.69 -3.17 -5.16
CA LEU A 102 -12.80 -2.24 -4.02
C LEU A 102 -14.03 -1.30 -4.09
N MET A 103 -14.70 -1.16 -5.24
CA MET A 103 -15.83 -0.23 -5.38
C MET A 103 -16.91 -0.49 -4.31
N GLY A 104 -17.37 -1.73 -4.17
CA GLY A 104 -18.37 -2.09 -3.16
C GLY A 104 -17.86 -1.99 -1.73
N ALA A 105 -16.57 -2.27 -1.52
CA ALA A 105 -15.90 -2.18 -0.23
C ALA A 105 -15.82 -0.71 0.26
N PHE A 106 -15.48 0.23 -0.62
CA PHE A 106 -15.42 1.66 -0.29
C PHE A 106 -16.78 2.30 -0.03
N HIS A 107 -17.89 1.72 -0.48
CA HIS A 107 -19.23 2.15 -0.03
C HIS A 107 -19.52 1.77 1.42
N LYS A 108 -18.75 0.85 2.02
CA LYS A 108 -18.91 0.42 3.41
C LYS A 108 -17.88 1.05 4.35
N PHE A 109 -16.62 1.17 3.89
CA PHE A 109 -15.54 1.75 4.66
C PHE A 109 -14.54 2.47 3.74
N GLN A 110 -14.62 3.78 3.67
CA GLN A 110 -13.78 4.66 2.85
C GLN A 110 -12.99 5.65 3.74
N PRO A 111 -12.26 6.62 3.20
CA PRO A 111 -11.52 7.60 3.99
C PRO A 111 -12.33 8.33 5.05
N ARG A 112 -13.63 8.62 4.80
CA ARG A 112 -14.51 9.28 5.76
C ARG A 112 -14.70 8.45 7.03
N GLU A 113 -14.95 7.14 6.86
CA GLU A 113 -15.13 6.21 7.97
C GLU A 113 -13.82 6.02 8.75
N MET A 114 -12.66 6.00 8.05
CA MET A 114 -11.36 5.93 8.73
C MET A 114 -11.07 7.18 9.57
N VAL A 115 -11.35 8.36 9.04
CA VAL A 115 -11.21 9.63 9.78
C VAL A 115 -12.15 9.66 11.00
N ALA A 116 -13.40 9.25 10.82
CA ALA A 116 -14.37 9.17 11.93
C ALA A 116 -13.91 8.16 12.99
N TRP A 117 -13.45 6.98 12.59
CA TRP A 117 -12.93 5.96 13.50
C TRP A 117 -11.76 6.45 14.36
N LEU A 118 -10.84 7.23 13.75
CA LEU A 118 -9.74 7.88 14.48
C LEU A 118 -10.22 8.96 15.43
N ALA A 119 -11.14 9.83 14.98
CA ALA A 119 -11.68 10.91 15.78
C ALA A 119 -12.42 10.40 17.03
N GLU A 120 -13.21 9.32 16.91
CA GLU A 120 -13.86 8.63 18.04
C GLU A 120 -12.87 8.13 19.10
N ARG A 121 -11.59 7.92 18.71
CA ARG A 121 -10.50 7.47 19.58
C ARG A 121 -9.53 8.58 19.98
N GLY A 122 -9.94 9.85 19.77
CA GLY A 122 -9.19 11.04 20.16
C GLY A 122 -8.01 11.36 19.26
N VAL A 123 -8.00 10.87 18.02
CA VAL A 123 -6.96 11.19 17.03
C VAL A 123 -7.55 12.12 15.96
N GLU A 124 -7.10 13.37 15.97
CA GLU A 124 -7.44 14.35 14.96
C GLU A 124 -6.50 14.23 13.75
N THR A 125 -7.07 14.44 12.54
CA THR A 125 -6.33 14.41 11.30
C THR A 125 -6.40 15.76 10.58
N LYS A 126 -5.35 16.08 9.81
CA LYS A 126 -5.30 17.24 8.91
C LYS A 126 -5.13 16.80 7.47
N THR A 127 -5.62 17.62 6.54
CA THR A 127 -5.47 17.41 5.09
C THR A 127 -4.43 18.39 4.54
N GLU A 128 -3.45 17.89 3.81
CA GLU A 128 -2.50 18.72 3.06
C GLU A 128 -3.08 19.17 1.72
N ALA A 129 -2.45 20.16 1.07
CA ALA A 129 -2.96 20.77 -0.17
C ALA A 129 -3.14 19.77 -1.32
N ASP A 130 -2.40 18.67 -1.33
CA ASP A 130 -2.50 17.59 -2.31
C ASP A 130 -3.50 16.48 -1.93
N GLY A 131 -4.24 16.66 -0.85
CA GLY A 131 -5.26 15.74 -0.35
C GLY A 131 -4.76 14.63 0.56
N ARG A 132 -3.46 14.51 0.81
CA ARG A 132 -2.93 13.56 1.79
C ARG A 132 -3.39 13.90 3.19
N MET A 133 -3.70 12.89 3.99
CA MET A 133 -4.18 13.08 5.37
C MET A 133 -3.21 12.49 6.38
N PHE A 134 -2.86 13.29 7.37
CA PHE A 134 -1.91 12.96 8.44
C PHE A 134 -2.54 13.22 9.81
N PRO A 135 -2.06 12.60 10.90
CA PRO A 135 -2.41 13.06 12.24
C PRO A 135 -1.92 14.50 12.44
N VAL A 136 -2.64 15.31 13.18
CA VAL A 136 -2.26 16.72 13.44
C VAL A 136 -0.90 16.85 14.16
N THR A 137 -0.47 15.79 14.85
CA THR A 137 0.81 15.68 15.54
C THR A 137 2.01 15.55 14.61
N ASP A 138 1.80 15.22 13.32
CA ASP A 138 2.85 14.86 12.37
C ASP A 138 3.77 13.72 12.86
N ASP A 139 3.27 12.85 13.73
CA ASP A 139 3.99 11.70 14.27
C ASP A 139 3.18 10.41 14.08
N SER A 140 3.78 9.45 13.42
CA SER A 140 3.18 8.12 13.21
C SER A 140 2.90 7.36 14.51
N ALA A 141 3.61 7.69 15.60
CA ALA A 141 3.34 7.12 16.93
C ALA A 141 1.88 7.33 17.35
N THR A 142 1.27 8.46 17.00
CA THR A 142 -0.14 8.75 17.28
C THR A 142 -1.08 7.68 16.73
N ILE A 143 -0.86 7.24 15.50
CA ILE A 143 -1.67 6.19 14.84
C ILE A 143 -1.34 4.82 15.41
N VAL A 144 -0.07 4.52 15.62
CA VAL A 144 0.39 3.24 16.19
C VAL A 144 -0.18 3.03 17.59
N ASP A 145 -0.12 4.06 18.45
CA ASP A 145 -0.62 4.00 19.82
C ASP A 145 -2.14 3.89 19.85
N CYS A 146 -2.84 4.59 18.95
CA CYS A 146 -4.30 4.47 18.81
C CYS A 146 -4.70 3.03 18.47
N LEU A 147 -4.07 2.42 17.45
CA LEU A 147 -4.33 1.03 17.05
C LEU A 147 -3.96 0.04 18.16
N THR A 148 -2.85 0.25 18.84
CA THR A 148 -2.39 -0.62 19.94
C THR A 148 -3.35 -0.57 21.13
N ARG A 149 -3.80 0.62 21.52
CA ARG A 149 -4.81 0.78 22.60
C ARG A 149 -6.14 0.13 22.23
N ALA A 150 -6.60 0.33 20.98
CA ALA A 150 -7.85 -0.29 20.52
C ALA A 150 -7.76 -1.82 20.52
N ALA A 151 -6.64 -2.39 20.09
CA ALA A 151 -6.40 -3.82 20.10
C ALA A 151 -6.35 -4.40 21.53
N ALA A 152 -5.78 -3.68 22.50
CA ALA A 152 -5.65 -4.13 23.88
C ALA A 152 -6.99 -4.48 24.58
N ALA A 153 -8.11 -3.97 24.07
CA ALA A 153 -9.44 -4.22 24.60
C ALA A 153 -9.97 -5.65 24.35
N GLY A 154 -9.43 -6.39 23.38
CA GLY A 154 -9.96 -7.73 23.08
C GLY A 154 -9.10 -8.59 22.16
N VAL A 155 -7.87 -8.15 21.85
CA VAL A 155 -6.94 -8.85 20.94
C VAL A 155 -5.66 -9.23 21.66
N LYS A 156 -5.22 -10.48 21.50
CA LYS A 156 -3.87 -10.91 21.89
C LYS A 156 -2.91 -10.63 20.75
N VAL A 157 -1.82 -9.94 20.99
CA VAL A 157 -0.75 -9.68 20.01
C VAL A 157 0.50 -10.43 20.45
N ILE A 158 0.94 -11.39 19.64
CA ILE A 158 2.11 -12.21 19.88
C ILE A 158 3.15 -11.84 18.82
N THR A 159 4.21 -11.17 19.26
CA THR A 159 5.32 -10.72 18.42
C THR A 159 6.48 -11.71 18.42
N SER A 160 7.42 -11.57 17.49
CA SER A 160 8.54 -12.50 17.29
C SER A 160 8.09 -13.95 17.10
N MET A 161 6.87 -14.14 16.61
CA MET A 161 6.26 -15.43 16.39
C MET A 161 5.52 -15.43 15.05
N GLY A 162 6.15 -15.95 14.01
CA GLY A 162 5.56 -16.08 12.68
C GLY A 162 4.72 -17.35 12.55
N VAL A 163 3.89 -17.38 11.50
CA VAL A 163 3.20 -18.58 11.05
C VAL A 163 3.96 -19.19 9.88
N ARG A 164 4.25 -20.46 9.97
CA ARG A 164 5.00 -21.25 8.99
C ARG A 164 4.10 -21.95 7.98
N LYS A 165 2.96 -22.49 8.45
CA LYS A 165 2.02 -23.31 7.69
C LYS A 165 0.64 -23.20 8.28
N ALA A 166 -0.38 -23.36 7.45
CA ALA A 166 -1.75 -23.58 7.89
C ALA A 166 -2.38 -24.69 7.04
N GLU A 167 -3.13 -25.56 7.67
CA GLU A 167 -3.79 -26.70 7.04
C GLU A 167 -5.20 -26.84 7.59
N ARG A 168 -6.08 -27.50 6.81
CA ARG A 168 -7.39 -27.90 7.30
C ARG A 168 -7.27 -29.01 8.34
N ALA A 169 -7.87 -28.82 9.48
CA ALA A 169 -8.00 -29.84 10.49
C ALA A 169 -9.21 -30.72 10.19
N GLY A 170 -8.98 -31.92 9.65
CA GLY A 170 -10.01 -32.94 9.36
C GLY A 170 -10.17 -33.27 7.88
N ALA A 171 -10.56 -34.51 7.60
CA ALA A 171 -10.62 -35.09 6.26
C ALA A 171 -11.72 -34.50 5.35
N SER A 172 -12.71 -33.77 5.89
CA SER A 172 -13.86 -33.24 5.14
C SER A 172 -13.67 -31.86 4.51
N GLY A 173 -12.47 -31.24 4.71
CA GLY A 173 -12.19 -29.90 4.14
C GLY A 173 -12.99 -28.72 4.73
N ALA A 174 -14.03 -28.98 5.52
CA ALA A 174 -14.90 -27.97 6.14
C ALA A 174 -14.55 -27.66 7.61
N GLY A 175 -13.49 -28.27 8.13
CA GLY A 175 -13.07 -28.14 9.52
C GLY A 175 -12.36 -26.83 9.84
N ASP A 176 -11.91 -26.73 11.09
CA ASP A 176 -11.02 -25.67 11.59
C ASP A 176 -9.66 -25.72 10.88
N PHE A 177 -8.86 -24.70 11.13
CA PHE A 177 -7.46 -24.68 10.71
C PHE A 177 -6.54 -25.17 11.82
N TRP A 178 -5.49 -25.89 11.44
CA TRP A 178 -4.29 -26.10 12.25
C TRP A 178 -3.18 -25.21 11.73
N VAL A 179 -2.74 -24.29 12.58
CA VAL A 179 -1.71 -23.28 12.25
C VAL A 179 -0.42 -23.66 12.95
N THR A 180 0.66 -23.90 12.21
CA THR A 180 1.99 -24.21 12.74
C THR A 180 2.81 -22.92 12.82
N LEU A 181 3.31 -22.62 14.01
CA LEU A 181 4.13 -21.43 14.30
C LEU A 181 5.63 -21.69 13.99
N THR A 182 6.44 -20.64 14.04
CA THR A 182 7.87 -20.71 13.75
C THR A 182 8.67 -21.52 14.78
N ASP A 183 8.18 -21.66 16.01
CA ASP A 183 8.73 -22.52 17.07
C ASP A 183 8.27 -23.97 16.98
N ASN A 184 7.53 -24.36 15.94
CA ASN A 184 6.87 -25.64 15.69
C ASN A 184 5.70 -25.97 16.63
N SER A 185 5.27 -25.06 17.48
CA SER A 185 4.01 -25.22 18.22
C SER A 185 2.81 -25.08 17.25
N GLY A 186 1.66 -25.59 17.65
CA GLY A 186 0.45 -25.57 16.84
C GLY A 186 -0.71 -24.89 17.53
N VAL A 187 -1.54 -24.17 16.76
CA VAL A 187 -2.74 -23.52 17.23
C VAL A 187 -3.92 -23.89 16.34
N ARG A 188 -5.04 -24.26 16.94
CA ARG A 188 -6.30 -24.53 16.23
C ARG A 188 -7.16 -23.28 16.22
N CYS A 189 -7.73 -22.91 15.06
CA CYS A 189 -8.67 -21.81 14.96
C CYS A 189 -9.80 -22.10 13.97
N GLU A 190 -10.95 -21.45 14.16
CA GLU A 190 -12.13 -21.59 13.32
C GLU A 190 -12.08 -20.63 12.11
N ARG A 191 -11.43 -19.50 12.27
CA ARG A 191 -11.24 -18.47 11.25
C ARG A 191 -9.77 -18.11 11.15
N LEU A 192 -9.28 -18.00 9.93
CA LEU A 192 -7.90 -17.63 9.64
C LEU A 192 -7.89 -16.40 8.73
N LEU A 193 -7.12 -15.37 9.07
CA LEU A 193 -6.85 -14.22 8.22
C LEU A 193 -5.38 -14.18 7.84
N LEU A 194 -5.09 -14.03 6.55
CA LEU A 194 -3.76 -13.72 6.04
C LEU A 194 -3.68 -12.22 5.73
N ALA A 195 -2.81 -11.51 6.45
CA ALA A 195 -2.56 -10.06 6.34
C ALA A 195 -1.05 -9.73 6.38
N THR A 196 -0.24 -10.56 5.73
CA THR A 196 1.23 -10.57 5.82
C THR A 196 1.91 -9.54 4.92
N GLY A 197 1.14 -8.76 4.16
CA GLY A 197 1.67 -7.86 3.14
C GLY A 197 2.07 -8.57 1.84
N GLY A 198 2.56 -7.79 0.87
CA GLY A 198 2.78 -8.23 -0.52
C GLY A 198 4.20 -8.72 -0.83
N ASN A 199 5.09 -8.92 0.16
CA ASN A 199 6.45 -9.37 -0.12
C ASN A 199 6.47 -10.75 -0.79
N LYS A 200 7.26 -10.92 -1.86
CA LYS A 200 7.42 -12.17 -2.62
C LYS A 200 7.77 -13.38 -1.76
N SER A 201 8.50 -13.19 -0.67
CA SER A 201 8.85 -14.22 0.31
C SER A 201 7.87 -14.30 1.50
N SER A 202 6.71 -13.68 1.40
CA SER A 202 5.70 -13.67 2.46
C SER A 202 5.15 -15.08 2.71
N ALA A 203 5.23 -15.52 3.96
CA ALA A 203 4.62 -16.78 4.39
C ALA A 203 3.13 -16.85 4.04
N GLY A 204 2.43 -15.71 4.04
CA GLY A 204 1.02 -15.64 3.71
C GLY A 204 0.72 -16.04 2.26
N LEU A 205 1.56 -15.67 1.28
CA LEU A 205 1.38 -16.09 -0.10
C LEU A 205 1.60 -17.60 -0.26
N MET A 206 2.63 -18.16 0.38
CA MET A 206 2.88 -19.61 0.36
C MET A 206 1.75 -20.39 1.05
N ILE A 207 1.21 -19.89 2.15
CA ILE A 207 0.05 -20.48 2.83
C ILE A 207 -1.19 -20.41 1.93
N ALA A 208 -1.46 -19.27 1.30
CA ALA A 208 -2.59 -19.12 0.40
C ALA A 208 -2.51 -20.11 -0.77
N GLU A 209 -1.34 -20.24 -1.41
CA GLU A 209 -1.09 -21.19 -2.49
C GLU A 209 -1.29 -22.64 -2.02
N SER A 210 -0.79 -23.02 -0.84
CA SER A 210 -0.96 -24.34 -0.25
C SER A 210 -2.42 -24.67 0.06
N LEU A 211 -3.26 -23.66 0.27
CA LEU A 211 -4.71 -23.77 0.49
C LEU A 211 -5.53 -23.65 -0.80
N GLY A 212 -4.88 -23.71 -1.97
CA GLY A 212 -5.49 -23.79 -3.28
C GLY A 212 -5.70 -22.48 -4.02
N HIS A 213 -5.13 -21.36 -3.52
CA HIS A 213 -5.24 -20.06 -4.19
C HIS A 213 -4.22 -19.87 -5.30
N THR A 214 -4.63 -19.14 -6.33
CA THR A 214 -3.76 -18.65 -7.40
C THR A 214 -3.04 -17.38 -6.93
N ILE A 215 -1.73 -17.34 -7.11
CA ILE A 215 -0.91 -16.17 -6.79
C ILE A 215 -0.49 -15.47 -8.08
N GLU A 216 -0.93 -14.22 -8.25
CA GLU A 216 -0.39 -13.34 -9.28
C GLU A 216 1.04 -12.95 -8.89
N PRO A 217 2.03 -13.14 -9.78
CA PRO A 217 3.43 -12.97 -9.42
C PRO A 217 3.75 -11.59 -8.82
N PRO A 218 4.32 -11.52 -7.62
CA PRO A 218 4.65 -10.26 -6.99
C PRO A 218 5.80 -9.54 -7.70
N VAL A 219 5.57 -8.29 -8.10
CA VAL A 219 6.57 -7.37 -8.65
C VAL A 219 6.51 -6.02 -7.93
N PRO A 220 7.59 -5.25 -7.88
CA PRO A 220 7.59 -3.91 -7.29
C PRO A 220 6.60 -2.97 -7.95
N SER A 221 5.98 -2.13 -7.15
CA SER A 221 5.15 -0.99 -7.52
C SER A 221 5.64 0.27 -6.77
N LEU A 222 5.35 1.47 -7.26
CA LEU A 222 5.78 2.73 -6.64
C LEU A 222 7.30 2.84 -6.46
N PHE A 223 8.07 2.56 -7.50
CA PHE A 223 9.54 2.63 -7.46
C PHE A 223 10.11 3.79 -8.28
N THR A 224 11.34 4.17 -7.97
CA THR A 224 12.10 5.21 -8.66
C THR A 224 12.93 4.61 -9.80
N PHE A 225 13.23 5.41 -10.82
CA PHE A 225 13.98 4.96 -11.98
C PHE A 225 15.47 5.26 -11.85
N HIS A 226 16.29 4.29 -12.20
CA HIS A 226 17.72 4.45 -12.39
C HIS A 226 17.98 4.96 -13.81
N ILE A 227 18.59 6.13 -13.93
CA ILE A 227 18.86 6.79 -15.20
C ILE A 227 20.31 7.26 -15.20
N ASP A 228 21.11 6.73 -16.12
CA ASP A 228 22.49 7.18 -16.34
C ASP A 228 22.51 8.15 -17.54
N ASP A 229 22.37 9.45 -17.26
CA ASP A 229 22.31 10.48 -18.26
C ASP A 229 23.09 11.72 -17.81
N ALA A 230 24.04 12.15 -18.62
CA ALA A 230 24.90 13.31 -18.33
C ALA A 230 24.12 14.59 -18.09
N ARG A 231 22.90 14.73 -18.64
CA ARG A 231 22.04 15.89 -18.44
C ARG A 231 21.52 15.99 -16.99
N LEU A 232 21.46 14.88 -16.25
CA LEU A 232 20.97 14.84 -14.86
C LEU A 232 22.09 14.95 -13.82
N ILE A 233 23.33 14.76 -14.21
CA ILE A 233 24.49 14.80 -13.29
C ILE A 233 24.58 16.17 -12.58
N GLY A 234 24.64 16.13 -11.24
CA GLY A 234 24.74 17.33 -10.41
C GLY A 234 23.42 18.09 -10.23
N LEU A 235 22.28 17.57 -10.71
CA LEU A 235 20.96 18.18 -10.55
C LEU A 235 20.11 17.51 -9.44
N SER A 236 20.71 16.65 -8.62
CA SER A 236 20.00 16.03 -7.49
C SER A 236 19.30 17.08 -6.61
N GLY A 237 18.04 16.81 -6.25
CA GLY A 237 17.19 17.73 -5.49
C GLY A 237 16.42 18.73 -6.36
N VAL A 238 16.66 18.79 -7.68
CA VAL A 238 15.88 19.65 -8.59
C VAL A 238 14.52 18.99 -8.86
N SER A 239 13.43 19.74 -8.64
CA SER A 239 12.06 19.33 -8.90
C SER A 239 11.43 20.18 -10.01
N VAL A 240 10.69 19.53 -10.91
CA VAL A 240 9.85 20.15 -11.95
C VAL A 240 8.41 19.83 -11.63
N GLU A 241 7.58 20.85 -11.37
CA GLU A 241 6.22 20.67 -10.84
C GLU A 241 5.24 20.00 -11.81
N ASN A 242 5.34 20.30 -13.10
CA ASN A 242 4.37 19.89 -14.11
C ASN A 242 5.01 19.10 -15.25
N ALA A 243 5.85 18.10 -14.91
CA ALA A 243 6.42 17.23 -15.94
C ALA A 243 5.39 16.21 -16.44
N VAL A 244 5.48 15.86 -17.72
CA VAL A 244 4.76 14.71 -18.29
C VAL A 244 5.78 13.65 -18.69
N VAL A 245 5.56 12.42 -18.26
CA VAL A 245 6.44 11.28 -18.54
C VAL A 245 5.68 10.18 -19.28
N THR A 246 6.34 9.57 -20.29
CA THR A 246 5.76 8.51 -21.11
C THR A 246 6.80 7.43 -21.36
N VAL A 247 6.43 6.17 -21.24
CA VAL A 247 7.30 5.04 -21.64
C VAL A 247 7.19 4.86 -23.15
N ALA A 248 8.31 4.97 -23.84
CA ALA A 248 8.36 4.88 -25.30
C ALA A 248 7.77 3.54 -25.80
N GLY A 249 6.98 3.60 -26.87
CA GLY A 249 6.34 2.42 -27.46
C GLY A 249 5.13 1.87 -26.69
N THR A 250 4.72 2.51 -25.59
CA THR A 250 3.57 2.09 -24.78
C THR A 250 2.51 3.19 -24.65
N LYS A 251 1.39 2.87 -23.96
CA LYS A 251 0.38 3.86 -23.57
C LYS A 251 0.60 4.42 -22.17
N LEU A 252 1.67 3.98 -21.49
CA LEU A 252 1.98 4.42 -20.13
C LEU A 252 2.41 5.88 -20.13
N LYS A 253 1.58 6.72 -19.56
CA LYS A 253 1.77 8.16 -19.47
C LYS A 253 1.23 8.68 -18.15
N THR A 254 2.01 9.51 -17.46
CA THR A 254 1.59 10.20 -16.24
C THR A 254 2.13 11.62 -16.20
N ASP A 255 1.58 12.41 -15.30
CA ASP A 255 1.98 13.80 -15.07
C ASP A 255 2.11 14.11 -13.59
N GLY A 256 2.78 15.22 -13.31
CA GLY A 256 2.96 15.76 -11.97
C GLY A 256 4.40 16.15 -11.67
N PRO A 257 4.73 16.41 -10.39
CA PRO A 257 6.08 16.72 -9.97
C PRO A 257 7.06 15.56 -10.29
N LEU A 258 8.19 15.91 -10.92
CA LEU A 258 9.32 15.03 -11.18
C LEU A 258 10.53 15.52 -10.42
N LEU A 259 11.11 14.66 -9.59
CA LEU A 259 12.31 14.93 -8.79
C LEU A 259 13.53 14.23 -9.41
N ILE A 260 14.57 14.99 -9.70
CA ILE A 260 15.87 14.43 -10.08
C ILE A 260 16.60 13.98 -8.82
N THR A 261 17.07 12.73 -8.80
CA THR A 261 17.80 12.12 -7.68
C THR A 261 19.26 11.89 -8.05
N HIS A 262 20.06 11.38 -7.11
CA HIS A 262 21.47 11.03 -7.37
C HIS A 262 21.66 9.93 -8.41
N TRP A 263 20.64 9.09 -8.61
CA TRP A 263 20.70 7.94 -9.54
C TRP A 263 19.65 8.00 -10.66
N GLY A 264 18.91 9.08 -10.80
CA GLY A 264 17.93 9.19 -11.88
C GLY A 264 16.73 10.04 -11.53
N ALA A 265 15.52 9.46 -11.55
CA ALA A 265 14.28 10.21 -11.39
C ALA A 265 13.31 9.55 -10.39
N SER A 266 12.59 10.39 -9.64
CA SER A 266 11.56 10.06 -8.66
C SER A 266 10.45 11.11 -8.72
N GLY A 267 9.65 11.19 -7.66
CA GLY A 267 8.53 12.13 -7.53
C GLY A 267 7.20 11.55 -8.03
N PRO A 268 6.09 12.25 -7.79
CA PRO A 268 4.75 11.75 -8.08
C PRO A 268 4.52 11.27 -9.51
N ALA A 269 5.08 11.95 -10.53
CA ALA A 269 4.97 11.52 -11.93
C ALA A 269 5.60 10.14 -12.14
N ILE A 270 6.80 9.92 -11.63
CA ILE A 270 7.54 8.65 -11.77
C ILE A 270 6.88 7.53 -10.95
N LEU A 271 6.52 7.81 -9.69
CA LEU A 271 5.89 6.83 -8.82
C LEU A 271 4.52 6.36 -9.37
N LYS A 272 3.72 7.28 -9.91
CA LYS A 272 2.47 6.90 -10.59
C LYS A 272 2.75 6.04 -11.82
N LEU A 273 3.73 6.42 -12.66
CA LEU A 273 4.09 5.68 -13.86
C LEU A 273 4.52 4.26 -13.53
N SER A 274 5.38 4.10 -12.53
CA SER A 274 5.86 2.79 -12.06
C SER A 274 4.74 1.94 -11.46
N ALA A 275 3.74 2.55 -10.81
CA ALA A 275 2.58 1.84 -10.29
C ALA A 275 1.70 1.31 -11.43
N TRP A 276 1.31 2.17 -12.39
CA TRP A 276 0.49 1.75 -13.51
C TRP A 276 1.17 0.72 -14.41
N GLY A 277 2.47 0.89 -14.66
CA GLY A 277 3.30 0.02 -15.51
C GLY A 277 4.00 -1.12 -14.76
N ALA A 278 3.67 -1.44 -13.51
CA ALA A 278 4.47 -2.34 -12.67
C ALA A 278 4.80 -3.68 -13.35
N ARG A 279 3.83 -4.34 -13.97
CA ARG A 279 4.03 -5.62 -14.68
C ARG A 279 4.77 -5.43 -16.00
N GLU A 280 4.32 -4.49 -16.83
CA GLU A 280 4.94 -4.21 -18.13
C GLU A 280 6.43 -3.84 -17.99
N LEU A 281 6.75 -3.03 -16.98
CA LEU A 281 8.14 -2.63 -16.71
C LEU A 281 8.98 -3.78 -16.12
N ALA A 282 8.37 -4.72 -15.40
CA ALA A 282 9.03 -5.91 -14.90
C ALA A 282 9.36 -6.90 -16.04
N GLU A 283 8.50 -7.04 -17.05
CA GLU A 283 8.71 -7.89 -18.22
C GLU A 283 9.94 -7.48 -19.05
N VAL A 284 10.25 -6.17 -19.09
CA VAL A 284 11.46 -5.63 -19.74
C VAL A 284 12.63 -5.44 -18.76
N ASN A 285 12.61 -6.10 -17.59
CA ASN A 285 13.65 -6.00 -16.56
C ASN A 285 13.95 -4.56 -16.13
N TYR A 286 12.97 -3.65 -16.22
CA TYR A 286 13.08 -2.22 -15.90
C TYR A 286 14.09 -1.47 -16.78
N GLU A 287 14.35 -1.95 -18.01
CA GLU A 287 15.18 -1.28 -19.02
C GLU A 287 14.30 -0.78 -20.16
N PHE A 288 14.18 0.54 -20.32
CA PHE A 288 13.30 1.16 -21.31
C PHE A 288 13.69 2.63 -21.57
N LEU A 289 13.11 3.22 -22.62
CA LEU A 289 13.23 4.66 -22.90
C LEU A 289 12.07 5.40 -22.26
N LEU A 290 12.40 6.43 -21.48
CA LEU A 290 11.49 7.36 -20.87
C LEU A 290 11.51 8.69 -21.60
N ASN A 291 10.41 9.11 -22.19
CA ASN A 291 10.23 10.46 -22.74
C ASN A 291 9.74 11.39 -21.66
N VAL A 292 10.44 12.51 -21.47
CA VAL A 292 10.09 13.54 -20.50
C VAL A 292 9.76 14.84 -21.20
N ASN A 293 8.56 15.33 -21.01
CA ASN A 293 8.19 16.70 -21.30
C ASN A 293 8.30 17.52 -20.00
N TRP A 294 9.35 18.29 -19.88
CA TRP A 294 9.64 19.13 -18.71
C TRP A 294 8.72 20.32 -18.57
N THR A 295 8.04 20.71 -19.66
CA THR A 295 7.14 21.88 -19.69
C THR A 295 5.67 21.50 -19.44
N GLY A 296 5.35 20.23 -19.43
CA GLY A 296 4.01 19.67 -19.20
C GLY A 296 3.06 19.85 -20.36
N THR A 297 2.83 21.09 -20.79
CA THR A 297 1.75 21.44 -21.73
C THR A 297 2.20 21.76 -23.15
N HIS A 298 3.47 22.15 -23.35
CA HIS A 298 3.95 22.53 -24.67
C HIS A 298 4.17 21.31 -25.58
N THR A 299 3.81 21.49 -26.87
CA THR A 299 4.36 20.67 -27.94
C THR A 299 5.67 21.29 -28.44
N ARG A 300 6.46 20.53 -29.18
CA ARG A 300 7.69 21.05 -29.78
C ARG A 300 7.45 22.29 -30.62
N GLU A 301 6.38 22.28 -31.46
CA GLU A 301 6.00 23.38 -32.38
C GLU A 301 5.58 24.63 -31.60
N SER A 302 4.75 24.48 -30.56
CA SER A 302 4.33 25.62 -29.74
C SER A 302 5.50 26.23 -28.99
N LEU A 303 6.41 25.39 -28.47
CA LEU A 303 7.57 25.88 -27.76
C LEU A 303 8.59 26.58 -28.67
N VAL A 304 8.85 26.05 -29.87
CA VAL A 304 9.72 26.72 -30.85
C VAL A 304 9.18 28.15 -31.15
N LYS A 305 7.88 28.29 -31.36
CA LYS A 305 7.25 29.61 -31.60
C LYS A 305 7.45 30.57 -30.42
N GLU A 306 7.32 30.07 -29.18
CA GLU A 306 7.53 30.87 -27.99
C GLU A 306 9.01 31.26 -27.82
N LEU A 307 9.94 30.34 -28.04
CA LEU A 307 11.39 30.61 -27.93
C LEU A 307 11.85 31.61 -28.97
N LEU A 308 11.30 31.61 -30.18
CA LEU A 308 11.53 32.63 -31.23
C LEU A 308 11.05 34.03 -30.75
N ALA A 309 9.85 34.11 -30.20
CA ALA A 309 9.33 35.36 -29.66
C ALA A 309 10.16 35.89 -28.47
N VAL A 310 10.65 34.99 -27.63
CA VAL A 310 11.58 35.32 -26.51
C VAL A 310 12.91 35.88 -27.05
N ARG A 311 13.48 35.24 -28.06
CA ARG A 311 14.71 35.70 -28.75
C ARG A 311 14.55 37.13 -29.28
N ASP A 312 13.47 37.42 -29.97
CA ASP A 312 13.21 38.73 -30.57
C ASP A 312 13.05 39.84 -29.51
N LYS A 313 12.46 39.48 -28.33
CA LYS A 313 12.28 40.41 -27.20
C LYS A 313 13.53 40.60 -26.34
N ASN A 314 14.44 39.62 -26.30
CA ASN A 314 15.58 39.64 -25.39
C ASN A 314 16.94 39.39 -26.07
N PRO A 315 17.25 40.05 -27.22
CA PRO A 315 18.37 39.69 -28.10
C PRO A 315 19.74 39.72 -27.39
N LYS A 316 19.94 40.59 -26.40
CA LYS A 316 21.20 40.80 -25.71
C LYS A 316 21.39 39.95 -24.47
N LYS A 317 20.36 39.26 -23.96
CA LYS A 317 20.47 38.38 -22.80
C LYS A 317 21.15 37.05 -23.17
N GLN A 318 21.95 36.49 -22.27
CA GLN A 318 22.46 35.15 -22.44
C GLN A 318 21.34 34.12 -22.25
N ILE A 319 21.22 33.15 -23.13
CA ILE A 319 20.15 32.16 -23.11
C ILE A 319 20.21 31.25 -21.89
N ALA A 320 21.43 30.87 -21.45
CA ALA A 320 21.61 29.95 -20.34
C ALA A 320 21.31 30.55 -18.96
N THR A 321 21.48 31.88 -18.79
CA THR A 321 21.39 32.53 -17.49
C THR A 321 19.98 32.90 -17.06
N TRP A 322 19.00 32.79 -17.97
CA TRP A 322 17.61 33.12 -17.69
C TRP A 322 16.64 32.22 -18.45
N SER A 323 15.85 31.44 -17.72
CA SER A 323 14.77 30.63 -18.29
C SER A 323 13.52 31.48 -18.50
N PRO A 324 12.95 31.49 -19.70
CA PRO A 324 11.63 32.06 -19.94
C PRO A 324 10.47 31.17 -19.44
N LEU A 325 10.76 29.94 -19.10
CA LEU A 325 9.79 28.94 -18.67
C LEU A 325 9.78 28.78 -17.15
N ALA A 326 8.64 28.36 -16.60
CA ALA A 326 8.50 28.04 -15.17
C ALA A 326 9.22 26.70 -14.83
N MET A 327 10.54 26.72 -14.86
CA MET A 327 11.38 25.56 -14.55
C MET A 327 12.65 25.97 -13.78
N PRO A 328 13.27 25.06 -13.03
CA PRO A 328 14.49 25.32 -12.29
C PRO A 328 15.64 25.77 -13.21
N GLN A 329 16.28 26.87 -12.84
CA GLN A 329 17.35 27.49 -13.63
C GLN A 329 18.50 26.53 -13.94
N ARG A 330 18.91 25.69 -12.99
CA ARG A 330 19.98 24.71 -13.18
C ARG A 330 19.65 23.66 -14.24
N LEU A 331 18.37 23.24 -14.33
CA LEU A 331 17.91 22.32 -15.37
C LEU A 331 17.85 23.01 -16.73
N TRP A 332 17.32 24.23 -16.78
CA TRP A 332 17.31 25.03 -17.99
C TRP A 332 18.72 25.18 -18.61
N GLU A 333 19.69 25.64 -17.82
CA GLU A 333 21.09 25.78 -18.27
C GLU A 333 21.64 24.47 -18.82
N ARG A 334 21.41 23.36 -18.12
CA ARG A 334 21.86 22.04 -18.55
C ARG A 334 21.24 21.62 -19.90
N LEU A 335 19.96 21.85 -20.12
CA LEU A 335 19.26 21.54 -21.36
C LEU A 335 19.69 22.44 -22.51
N VAL A 336 19.96 23.72 -22.27
CA VAL A 336 20.54 24.65 -23.24
C VAL A 336 21.89 24.14 -23.72
N VAL A 337 22.78 23.80 -22.79
CA VAL A 337 24.13 23.28 -23.15
C VAL A 337 24.01 21.94 -23.89
N SER A 338 23.12 21.05 -23.48
CA SER A 338 22.91 19.74 -24.14
C SER A 338 22.30 19.87 -25.54
N ALA A 339 21.64 21.00 -25.85
CA ALA A 339 21.17 21.35 -27.18
C ALA A 339 22.27 21.89 -28.10
N GLY A 340 23.55 21.92 -27.63
CA GLY A 340 24.70 22.41 -28.39
C GLY A 340 24.84 23.94 -28.37
N ILE A 341 24.17 24.63 -27.44
CA ILE A 341 24.24 26.09 -27.30
C ILE A 341 25.23 26.40 -26.16
N ALA A 342 26.29 27.16 -26.46
CA ALA A 342 27.27 27.55 -25.45
C ALA A 342 26.59 28.44 -24.37
N ALA A 343 26.99 28.28 -23.11
CA ALA A 343 26.38 28.99 -21.98
C ALA A 343 26.47 30.53 -22.08
N THR A 344 27.49 31.02 -22.78
CA THR A 344 27.72 32.46 -23.00
C THR A 344 26.95 33.05 -24.19
N THR A 345 26.25 32.19 -24.97
CA THR A 345 25.54 32.61 -26.18
C THR A 345 24.37 33.53 -25.83
N VAL A 346 24.29 34.70 -26.50
CA VAL A 346 23.13 35.59 -26.36
C VAL A 346 21.98 35.14 -27.30
N TRP A 347 20.75 35.42 -26.92
CA TRP A 347 19.57 35.00 -27.65
C TRP A 347 19.62 35.31 -29.16
N ALA A 348 20.09 36.53 -29.54
CA ALA A 348 20.20 36.94 -30.96
C ALA A 348 21.10 36.02 -31.79
N GLN A 349 22.06 35.33 -31.17
CA GLN A 349 23.00 34.45 -31.87
C GLN A 349 22.51 33.01 -31.99
N VAL A 350 21.38 32.66 -31.34
CA VAL A 350 20.86 31.29 -31.39
C VAL A 350 20.10 31.05 -32.69
N GLY A 351 20.61 30.14 -33.50
CA GLY A 351 19.95 29.77 -34.77
C GLY A 351 18.67 28.96 -34.57
N ASN A 352 17.79 28.98 -35.56
CA ASN A 352 16.50 28.27 -35.50
C ASN A 352 16.66 26.76 -35.30
N ALA A 353 17.68 26.12 -35.90
CA ALA A 353 17.96 24.72 -35.72
C ALA A 353 18.29 24.39 -34.23
N ALA A 354 19.11 25.21 -33.57
CA ALA A 354 19.47 25.06 -32.17
C ALA A 354 18.25 25.26 -31.24
N LEU A 355 17.37 26.27 -31.56
CA LEU A 355 16.10 26.42 -30.84
C LEU A 355 15.17 25.20 -31.04
N GLY A 356 15.15 24.61 -32.24
CA GLY A 356 14.41 23.37 -32.49
C GLY A 356 14.93 22.18 -31.68
N THR A 357 16.26 22.05 -31.54
CA THR A 357 16.90 21.02 -30.70
C THR A 357 16.58 21.26 -29.24
N LEU A 358 16.69 22.49 -28.75
CA LEU A 358 16.34 22.86 -27.38
C LEU A 358 14.85 22.57 -27.08
N ALA A 359 13.96 22.91 -28.00
CA ALA A 359 12.52 22.60 -27.85
C ALA A 359 12.28 21.09 -27.73
N THR A 360 13.01 20.27 -28.51
CA THR A 360 12.95 18.80 -28.38
C THR A 360 13.46 18.32 -27.01
N GLN A 361 14.58 18.86 -26.53
CA GLN A 361 15.10 18.54 -25.19
C GLN A 361 14.14 18.94 -24.06
N LEU A 362 13.32 19.96 -24.27
CA LEU A 362 12.36 20.46 -23.30
C LEU A 362 11.02 19.69 -23.32
N THR A 363 10.57 19.25 -24.50
CA THR A 363 9.22 18.65 -24.67
C THR A 363 9.23 17.15 -24.90
N ALA A 364 10.37 16.56 -25.26
CA ALA A 364 10.51 15.15 -25.58
C ALA A 364 11.94 14.66 -25.28
N ALA A 365 12.47 14.98 -24.08
CA ALA A 365 13.77 14.48 -23.67
C ALA A 365 13.71 12.96 -23.50
N GLU A 366 14.51 12.25 -24.30
CA GLU A 366 14.65 10.80 -24.22
C GLU A 366 15.70 10.44 -23.18
N LEU A 367 15.32 9.71 -22.15
CA LEU A 367 16.19 9.23 -21.07
C LEU A 367 16.18 7.71 -21.04
N LYS A 368 17.33 7.08 -21.01
CA LYS A 368 17.45 5.62 -20.89
C LYS A 368 17.34 5.23 -19.41
N VAL A 369 16.27 4.54 -19.06
CA VAL A 369 16.14 3.87 -17.76
C VAL A 369 16.89 2.55 -17.85
N VAL A 370 17.78 2.31 -16.87
CA VAL A 370 18.66 1.13 -16.79
C VAL A 370 18.36 0.26 -15.58
N GLY A 371 17.29 0.53 -14.88
CA GLY A 371 16.88 -0.23 -13.71
C GLY A 371 15.99 0.58 -12.77
N LYS A 372 15.72 -0.02 -11.63
CA LYS A 372 14.94 0.60 -10.54
C LYS A 372 15.77 0.71 -9.25
N SER A 373 15.43 1.67 -8.39
CA SER A 373 16.05 1.77 -7.07
C SER A 373 15.74 0.54 -6.20
N LEU A 374 16.73 0.14 -5.41
CA LEU A 374 16.65 -1.01 -4.50
C LEU A 374 16.31 -0.61 -3.04
N PHE A 375 15.85 0.62 -2.77
CA PHE A 375 15.45 0.99 -1.42
C PHE A 375 14.31 0.12 -0.94
N LYS A 376 14.59 -0.76 0.03
CA LYS A 376 13.70 -1.86 0.44
C LYS A 376 12.52 -1.42 1.31
N ASP A 377 12.55 -0.24 1.90
CA ASP A 377 11.67 0.09 3.03
C ASP A 377 10.35 0.79 2.67
N GLU A 378 10.17 1.22 1.40
CA GLU A 378 8.98 1.96 0.96
C GLU A 378 8.18 1.28 -0.15
N PHE A 379 8.52 0.04 -0.54
CA PHE A 379 7.90 -0.58 -1.71
C PHE A 379 6.52 -1.14 -1.43
N VAL A 380 5.59 -0.75 -2.29
CA VAL A 380 4.31 -1.43 -2.51
C VAL A 380 4.53 -2.55 -3.52
N THR A 381 3.87 -3.66 -3.31
CA THR A 381 3.92 -4.82 -4.22
C THR A 381 2.66 -4.85 -5.09
N CYS A 382 2.85 -5.01 -6.40
CA CYS A 382 1.83 -5.42 -7.34
C CYS A 382 1.88 -6.95 -7.43
N GLY A 383 0.74 -7.63 -7.33
CA GLY A 383 0.66 -9.08 -7.25
C GLY A 383 0.20 -9.56 -5.87
N GLY A 384 -0.12 -10.83 -5.75
CA GLY A 384 -0.69 -11.43 -4.55
C GLY A 384 -1.81 -12.41 -4.88
N VAL A 385 -2.68 -12.67 -3.93
CA VAL A 385 -3.84 -13.56 -4.10
C VAL A 385 -4.79 -12.99 -5.16
N LYS A 386 -5.17 -13.84 -6.13
CA LYS A 386 -6.07 -13.48 -7.23
C LYS A 386 -7.43 -13.03 -6.71
N LEU A 387 -7.85 -11.83 -7.10
CA LEU A 387 -9.01 -11.15 -6.51
C LEU A 387 -10.36 -11.85 -6.80
N ALA A 388 -10.49 -12.55 -7.95
CA ALA A 388 -11.68 -13.31 -8.28
C ALA A 388 -11.98 -14.46 -7.30
N GLU A 389 -10.96 -14.90 -6.55
CA GLU A 389 -11.06 -15.97 -5.56
C GLU A 389 -11.46 -15.48 -4.16
N VAL A 390 -11.76 -14.17 -4.01
CA VAL A 390 -12.12 -13.55 -2.74
C VAL A 390 -13.49 -12.86 -2.83
N ASP A 391 -14.31 -13.01 -1.82
CA ASP A 391 -15.56 -12.26 -1.69
C ASP A 391 -15.32 -10.90 -1.01
N PHE A 392 -15.35 -9.83 -1.78
CA PHE A 392 -15.12 -8.46 -1.28
C PHE A 392 -16.22 -7.91 -0.37
N LYS A 393 -17.26 -8.69 -0.09
CA LYS A 393 -18.26 -8.32 0.94
C LYS A 393 -17.81 -8.69 2.35
N THR A 394 -17.06 -9.78 2.48
CA THR A 394 -16.61 -10.38 3.75
C THR A 394 -15.10 -10.62 3.80
N MET A 395 -14.41 -10.43 2.68
CA MET A 395 -13.00 -10.77 2.46
C MET A 395 -12.70 -12.27 2.64
N GLU A 396 -13.73 -13.12 2.64
CA GLU A 396 -13.59 -14.57 2.73
C GLU A 396 -13.19 -15.17 1.38
N SER A 397 -12.36 -16.20 1.44
CA SER A 397 -11.99 -17.01 0.28
C SER A 397 -13.20 -17.73 -0.32
N ARG A 398 -13.28 -17.73 -1.66
CA ARG A 398 -14.21 -18.56 -2.42
C ARG A 398 -13.71 -19.99 -2.64
N VAL A 399 -12.41 -20.23 -2.39
CA VAL A 399 -11.72 -21.52 -2.60
C VAL A 399 -11.63 -22.30 -1.30
N CYS A 400 -11.34 -21.63 -0.18
CA CYS A 400 -11.10 -22.23 1.11
C CYS A 400 -11.99 -21.54 2.17
N ALA A 401 -13.14 -22.11 2.50
CA ALA A 401 -14.11 -21.53 3.44
C ALA A 401 -13.44 -21.12 4.77
N ARG A 402 -13.87 -20.01 5.38
CA ARG A 402 -13.35 -19.47 6.66
C ARG A 402 -11.90 -18.97 6.61
N LEU A 403 -11.24 -19.01 5.44
CA LEU A 403 -10.00 -18.28 5.19
C LEU A 403 -10.33 -16.87 4.70
N HIS A 404 -9.66 -15.87 5.24
CA HIS A 404 -9.87 -14.46 4.88
C HIS A 404 -8.54 -13.81 4.48
N PHE A 405 -8.63 -12.72 3.71
CA PHE A 405 -7.48 -11.96 3.24
C PHE A 405 -7.69 -10.47 3.48
N ALA A 406 -6.60 -9.72 3.81
CA ALA A 406 -6.66 -8.27 3.91
C ALA A 406 -5.31 -7.62 3.62
N GLY A 407 -5.35 -6.43 3.03
CA GLY A 407 -4.17 -5.63 2.69
C GLY A 407 -3.39 -6.18 1.49
N GLU A 408 -2.10 -5.89 1.45
CA GLU A 408 -1.22 -6.16 0.30
C GLU A 408 -0.93 -7.64 -0.01
N VAL A 409 -1.46 -8.58 0.76
CA VAL A 409 -1.44 -10.00 0.39
C VAL A 409 -2.34 -10.28 -0.81
N LEU A 410 -3.29 -9.39 -1.06
CA LEU A 410 -4.16 -9.37 -2.24
C LEU A 410 -3.46 -8.68 -3.41
N ASP A 411 -3.80 -9.02 -4.65
CA ASP A 411 -3.35 -8.31 -5.85
C ASP A 411 -3.98 -6.91 -5.95
N ILE A 412 -3.74 -6.08 -4.93
CA ILE A 412 -4.24 -4.71 -4.82
C ILE A 412 -3.08 -3.78 -4.54
N ASP A 413 -2.90 -2.78 -5.38
CA ASP A 413 -2.02 -1.67 -5.09
C ASP A 413 -2.60 -0.34 -5.59
N GLY A 414 -2.37 0.70 -4.80
CA GLY A 414 -2.76 2.08 -5.09
C GLY A 414 -1.55 2.94 -5.45
N VAL A 415 -1.79 4.08 -6.08
CA VAL A 415 -0.76 5.10 -6.27
C VAL A 415 -0.33 5.69 -4.92
N THR A 416 0.75 6.50 -4.92
CA THR A 416 1.17 7.24 -3.72
C THR A 416 0.08 8.21 -3.25
N GLY A 417 -0.02 8.43 -1.93
CA GLY A 417 -0.98 9.39 -1.36
C GLY A 417 -1.90 8.86 -0.27
N GLY A 418 -1.57 7.76 0.41
CA GLY A 418 -2.37 7.14 1.49
C GLY A 418 -3.34 6.06 1.01
N PHE A 419 -3.40 5.81 -0.30
CA PHE A 419 -4.35 4.86 -0.89
C PHE A 419 -4.07 3.41 -0.49
N ASN A 420 -2.80 2.99 -0.38
CA ASN A 420 -2.44 1.64 0.06
C ASN A 420 -2.85 1.38 1.51
N PHE A 421 -2.74 2.38 2.38
CA PHE A 421 -3.31 2.26 3.73
C PHE A 421 -4.81 2.24 3.71
N GLN A 422 -5.46 3.05 2.87
CA GLN A 422 -6.92 3.02 2.78
C GLN A 422 -7.43 1.63 2.37
N SER A 423 -6.84 0.98 1.37
CA SER A 423 -7.22 -0.40 1.01
C SER A 423 -6.96 -1.38 2.15
N ALA A 424 -5.86 -1.20 2.91
CA ALA A 424 -5.56 -2.04 4.07
C ALA A 424 -6.59 -1.86 5.20
N TRP A 425 -7.00 -0.62 5.50
CA TRP A 425 -8.07 -0.34 6.47
C TRP A 425 -9.40 -0.93 6.04
N THR A 426 -9.80 -0.69 4.79
CA THR A 426 -11.07 -1.14 4.22
C THR A 426 -11.18 -2.66 4.21
N THR A 427 -10.18 -3.34 3.64
CA THR A 427 -10.16 -4.80 3.57
C THR A 427 -10.01 -5.45 4.95
N GLY A 428 -9.23 -4.82 5.84
CA GLY A 428 -9.10 -5.24 7.24
C GLY A 428 -10.42 -5.15 7.97
N TRP A 429 -11.12 -4.02 7.88
CA TRP A 429 -12.43 -3.85 8.51
C TRP A 429 -13.44 -4.88 8.02
N LEU A 430 -13.57 -5.07 6.70
CA LEU A 430 -14.49 -6.04 6.11
C LEU A 430 -14.15 -7.48 6.52
N ALA A 431 -12.86 -7.83 6.56
CA ALA A 431 -12.42 -9.15 7.03
C ALA A 431 -12.79 -9.38 8.51
N GLY A 432 -12.58 -8.35 9.36
CA GLY A 432 -12.98 -8.39 10.76
C GLY A 432 -14.46 -8.63 10.95
N GLN A 433 -15.30 -7.89 10.22
CA GLN A 433 -16.75 -8.09 10.21
C GLN A 433 -17.16 -9.48 9.69
N GLY A 434 -16.51 -9.94 8.58
CA GLY A 434 -16.76 -11.25 8.00
C GLY A 434 -16.41 -12.42 8.94
N MET A 435 -15.27 -12.31 9.65
CA MET A 435 -14.85 -13.33 10.62
C MET A 435 -15.75 -13.37 11.85
N ALA A 436 -16.29 -12.24 12.27
CA ALA A 436 -17.20 -12.16 13.41
C ALA A 436 -18.62 -12.58 13.07
N GLY A 437 -19.04 -12.47 11.80
CA GLY A 437 -20.37 -12.85 11.35
C GLY A 437 -20.70 -14.32 11.58
N SER A 438 -21.99 -14.64 11.78
CA SER A 438 -22.44 -16.02 11.86
C SER A 438 -22.25 -16.70 10.52
N THR A 439 -21.77 -17.96 10.52
CA THR A 439 -22.04 -18.88 9.43
C THR A 439 -23.54 -19.09 9.38
N ALA A 440 -24.22 -18.53 8.38
CA ALA A 440 -25.57 -18.97 8.05
C ALA A 440 -25.51 -20.42 7.56
#